data_0560dafc0a4fce2149ff54da100149c5
#
_entry.id   0560dafc0a4fce2149ff54da100149c5
#
_cell.length_a   1.000
_cell.length_b   1.000
_cell.length_c   1.000
_cell.angle_alpha   90.00
_cell.angle_beta   90.00
_cell.angle_gamma   90.00
#
_symmetry.space_group_name_H-M   'P 1'
#
loop_
_entity.id
_entity.type
_entity.pdbx_description
1 polymer ?
#
loop_
_entity_poly.entity_id
_entity_poly.type
_entity_poly.pdbx_seq_one_letter_code
_entity_poly.pdbx_strand_id
1 'polypeptide(L)'
;DLKQMEDLLGRIESQPQRTEGVAPPVRVNVQGVDGIGKSTFGAHSPSPIFIQAEDGLKFIDGVARFPVIQSWNDLLLQVKTLIETEHSYKSVVLDTTDAASKFCEEYVCQTNGWNGPQDKQAGYGAFYVAEENAWRKLLQGLNLCFEERGMNVILLSHVGDKTIVDPTVGEYHAFQMRSNKKINSLIKDWVDFNLFADYDKSVNDGKPKSHGNR
;
A
#
# COMPACT_ATOMS: atom_id res chain seq x y z
N ASP A 1 -32.17 11.26 -36.75
CA ASP A 1 -33.27 10.38 -37.06
C ASP A 1 -33.52 9.49 -35.84
N LEU A 2 -34.75 9.58 -35.27
CA LEU A 2 -35.14 8.88 -34.04
C LEU A 2 -34.87 7.36 -34.12
N LYS A 3 -35.06 6.76 -35.29
CA LYS A 3 -34.80 5.34 -35.53
C LYS A 3 -33.32 4.92 -35.41
N GLN A 4 -32.39 5.82 -35.76
CA GLN A 4 -30.96 5.59 -35.57
C GLN A 4 -30.55 5.72 -34.10
N MET A 5 -31.23 6.59 -33.36
CA MET A 5 -31.02 6.73 -31.92
C MET A 5 -31.56 5.54 -31.13
N GLU A 6 -32.74 4.98 -31.51
CA GLU A 6 -33.27 3.78 -30.92
C GLU A 6 -32.40 2.54 -31.22
N ASP A 7 -31.82 2.44 -32.41
CA ASP A 7 -30.90 1.35 -32.79
C ASP A 7 -29.57 1.46 -32.04
N LEU A 8 -29.09 2.68 -31.77
CA LEU A 8 -27.92 2.97 -30.92
C LEU A 8 -28.19 2.66 -29.44
N LEU A 9 -29.36 3.02 -28.92
CA LEU A 9 -29.79 2.72 -27.55
C LEU A 9 -29.99 1.22 -27.34
N GLY A 10 -30.56 0.50 -28.33
CA GLY A 10 -30.68 -0.97 -28.29
C GLY A 10 -29.32 -1.71 -28.30
N ARG A 11 -28.26 -1.07 -28.81
CA ARG A 11 -26.87 -1.59 -28.73
C ARG A 11 -26.18 -1.30 -27.38
N ILE A 12 -26.70 -0.33 -26.63
CA ILE A 12 -26.20 0.05 -25.29
C ILE A 12 -26.85 -0.79 -24.19
N GLU A 13 -27.93 -1.52 -24.47
CA GLU A 13 -28.39 -2.61 -23.60
C GLU A 13 -27.40 -3.79 -23.68
N SER A 14 -26.15 -3.51 -23.28
CA SER A 14 -25.20 -4.55 -22.99
C SER A 14 -25.73 -5.35 -21.81
N GLN A 15 -26.16 -6.59 -22.08
CA GLN A 15 -26.35 -7.56 -21.02
C GLN A 15 -25.10 -7.55 -20.13
N PRO A 16 -25.23 -7.63 -18.79
CA PRO A 16 -24.10 -7.70 -17.91
C PRO A 16 -23.22 -8.88 -18.35
N GLN A 17 -22.09 -8.56 -18.97
CA GLN A 17 -21.14 -9.58 -19.35
C GLN A 17 -20.57 -10.13 -18.03
N ARG A 18 -20.88 -11.38 -17.73
CA ARG A 18 -20.09 -12.13 -16.77
C ARG A 18 -18.71 -12.30 -17.40
N THR A 19 -17.70 -11.64 -16.84
CA THR A 19 -16.32 -11.92 -17.16
C THR A 19 -16.02 -13.33 -16.65
N GLU A 20 -16.21 -14.33 -17.49
CA GLU A 20 -15.67 -15.65 -17.30
C GLU A 20 -14.19 -15.56 -17.65
N GLY A 21 -13.34 -15.47 -16.63
CA GLY A 21 -11.91 -15.32 -16.84
C GLY A 21 -11.12 -15.22 -15.54
N VAL A 22 -9.82 -15.26 -15.66
CA VAL A 22 -8.88 -15.00 -14.55
C VAL A 22 -9.20 -13.62 -13.99
N ALA A 23 -9.40 -13.52 -12.67
CA ALA A 23 -9.62 -12.23 -12.01
C ALA A 23 -8.51 -11.24 -12.40
N PRO A 24 -8.85 -9.99 -12.74
CA PRO A 24 -7.85 -8.98 -13.04
C PRO A 24 -6.93 -8.75 -11.83
N PRO A 25 -5.70 -8.27 -12.04
CA PRO A 25 -4.83 -7.89 -10.93
C PRO A 25 -5.49 -6.81 -10.08
N VAL A 26 -5.09 -6.72 -8.81
CA VAL A 26 -5.63 -5.77 -7.84
C VAL A 26 -4.52 -5.04 -7.10
N ARG A 27 -4.81 -3.81 -6.66
CA ARG A 27 -3.96 -3.02 -5.76
C ARG A 27 -4.58 -3.04 -4.37
N VAL A 28 -3.87 -3.58 -3.41
CA VAL A 28 -4.38 -3.81 -2.05
C VAL A 28 -3.44 -3.18 -1.04
N ASN A 29 -3.95 -2.44 -0.08
CA ASN A 29 -3.24 -2.09 1.13
C ASN A 29 -3.79 -2.92 2.29
N VAL A 30 -2.92 -3.63 3.01
CA VAL A 30 -3.24 -4.37 4.23
C VAL A 30 -2.61 -3.66 5.40
N GLN A 31 -3.43 -3.02 6.21
CA GLN A 31 -2.98 -2.31 7.40
C GLN A 31 -3.36 -3.07 8.68
N GLY A 32 -2.50 -3.03 9.68
CA GLY A 32 -2.75 -3.70 10.96
C GLY A 32 -1.57 -3.57 11.92
N VAL A 33 -1.77 -3.99 13.16
CA VAL A 33 -0.74 -3.97 14.19
C VAL A 33 0.43 -4.91 13.87
N ASP A 34 1.55 -4.72 14.54
CA ASP A 34 2.71 -5.60 14.41
C ASP A 34 2.33 -7.05 14.77
N GLY A 35 2.83 -8.03 14.02
CA GLY A 35 2.61 -9.45 14.28
C GLY A 35 1.23 -9.99 13.91
N ILE A 36 0.31 -9.20 13.34
CA ILE A 36 -1.04 -9.65 12.94
C ILE A 36 -1.06 -10.62 11.75
N GLY A 37 0.04 -10.78 11.02
CA GLY A 37 0.14 -11.69 9.87
C GLY A 37 0.13 -11.01 8.51
N LYS A 38 0.42 -9.70 8.41
CA LYS A 38 0.45 -8.96 7.13
C LYS A 38 1.41 -9.58 6.11
N SER A 39 2.65 -9.85 6.51
CA SER A 39 3.66 -10.47 5.62
C SER A 39 3.25 -11.90 5.20
N THR A 40 2.59 -12.65 6.10
CA THR A 40 1.99 -13.95 5.77
C THR A 40 0.89 -13.80 4.72
N PHE A 41 0.03 -12.79 4.83
CA PHE A 41 -0.98 -12.48 3.81
C PHE A 41 -0.31 -12.24 2.44
N GLY A 42 0.73 -11.39 2.39
CA GLY A 42 1.51 -11.13 1.18
C GLY A 42 2.14 -12.41 0.61
N ALA A 43 2.66 -13.29 1.46
CA ALA A 43 3.30 -14.54 1.05
C ALA A 43 2.33 -15.54 0.41
N HIS A 44 1.04 -15.48 0.73
CA HIS A 44 0.01 -16.33 0.13
C HIS A 44 -0.62 -15.73 -1.14
N SER A 45 -0.15 -14.58 -1.59
CA SER A 45 -0.59 -14.04 -2.88
C SER A 45 0.00 -14.86 -4.05
N PRO A 46 -0.59 -14.78 -5.26
CA PRO A 46 -0.10 -15.52 -6.41
C PRO A 46 1.36 -15.19 -6.76
N SER A 47 2.26 -16.18 -6.74
CA SER A 47 3.69 -16.05 -7.10
C SER A 47 4.32 -14.73 -6.63
N PRO A 48 4.41 -14.50 -5.30
CA PRO A 48 4.84 -13.20 -4.77
C PRO A 48 6.33 -12.97 -4.91
N ILE A 49 6.71 -11.71 -5.11
CA ILE A 49 8.05 -11.20 -4.87
C ILE A 49 7.99 -10.04 -3.89
N PHE A 50 8.84 -10.07 -2.87
CA PHE A 50 8.88 -9.05 -1.83
C PHE A 50 9.94 -8.00 -2.10
N ILE A 51 9.56 -6.75 -1.91
CA ILE A 51 10.43 -5.60 -1.71
C ILE A 51 10.43 -5.32 -0.22
N GLN A 52 11.57 -5.53 0.44
CA GLN A 52 11.70 -5.45 1.89
C GLN A 52 12.24 -4.09 2.30
N ALA A 53 11.42 -3.27 2.94
CA ALA A 53 11.88 -2.05 3.60
C ALA A 53 12.36 -2.30 5.05
N GLU A 54 12.10 -3.49 5.57
CA GLU A 54 12.57 -3.97 6.87
C GLU A 54 12.80 -5.49 6.83
N ASP A 55 13.63 -6.03 7.74
CA ASP A 55 13.93 -7.47 7.80
C ASP A 55 12.79 -8.24 8.50
N GLY A 56 11.60 -8.24 7.88
CA GLY A 56 10.37 -8.87 8.40
C GLY A 56 10.13 -10.31 7.96
N LEU A 57 10.84 -10.81 6.93
CA LEU A 57 10.56 -12.11 6.31
C LEU A 57 11.38 -13.27 6.89
N LYS A 58 11.99 -13.12 8.04
CA LYS A 58 12.92 -14.09 8.63
C LYS A 58 12.30 -15.47 8.89
N PHE A 59 10.99 -15.49 9.13
CA PHE A 59 10.23 -16.70 9.46
C PHE A 59 9.25 -17.10 8.35
N ILE A 60 9.39 -16.53 7.14
CA ILE A 60 8.56 -16.85 5.99
C ILE A 60 9.46 -17.48 4.93
N ASP A 61 9.34 -18.80 4.79
CA ASP A 61 10.11 -19.58 3.82
C ASP A 61 9.40 -19.66 2.46
N GLY A 62 10.19 -19.95 1.41
CA GLY A 62 9.67 -20.27 0.08
C GLY A 62 9.15 -19.09 -0.73
N VAL A 63 9.35 -17.83 -0.28
CA VAL A 63 8.97 -16.65 -1.04
C VAL A 63 10.17 -15.98 -1.72
N ALA A 64 9.98 -15.52 -2.94
CA ALA A 64 10.98 -14.69 -3.63
C ALA A 64 11.05 -13.31 -2.97
N ARG A 65 12.26 -12.78 -2.83
CA ARG A 65 12.50 -11.48 -2.21
C ARG A 65 13.72 -10.81 -2.79
N PHE A 66 13.66 -9.51 -2.94
CA PHE A 66 14.83 -8.69 -3.18
C PHE A 66 15.66 -8.53 -1.89
N PRO A 67 16.93 -8.13 -2.00
CA PRO A 67 17.67 -7.66 -0.84
C PRO A 67 16.93 -6.54 -0.10
N VAL A 68 17.07 -6.48 1.23
CA VAL A 68 16.51 -5.39 2.04
C VAL A 68 17.06 -4.07 1.52
N ILE A 69 16.18 -3.11 1.24
CA ILE A 69 16.60 -1.79 0.74
C ILE A 69 17.42 -1.05 1.79
N GLN A 70 18.37 -0.28 1.33
CA GLN A 70 19.20 0.61 2.16
C GLN A 70 18.94 2.10 1.83
N SER A 71 18.14 2.36 0.80
CA SER A 71 17.80 3.69 0.34
C SER A 71 16.47 3.69 -0.43
N TRP A 72 15.89 4.88 -0.58
CA TRP A 72 14.73 5.09 -1.46
C TRP A 72 15.04 4.73 -2.92
N ASN A 73 16.26 4.98 -3.37
CA ASN A 73 16.70 4.64 -4.72
C ASN A 73 16.76 3.12 -4.94
N ASP A 74 17.11 2.33 -3.93
CA ASP A 74 17.07 0.86 -4.03
C ASP A 74 15.64 0.37 -4.24
N LEU A 75 14.67 0.95 -3.52
CA LEU A 75 13.24 0.65 -3.71
C LEU A 75 12.81 0.92 -5.16
N LEU A 76 13.13 2.11 -5.67
CA LEU A 76 12.81 2.48 -7.05
C LEU A 76 13.49 1.57 -8.07
N LEU A 77 14.74 1.17 -7.82
CA LEU A 77 15.49 0.26 -8.68
C LEU A 77 14.88 -1.14 -8.69
N GLN A 78 14.43 -1.67 -7.53
CA GLN A 78 13.77 -2.97 -7.45
C GLN A 78 12.43 -2.96 -8.21
N VAL A 79 11.63 -1.90 -8.09
CA VAL A 79 10.40 -1.72 -8.89
C VAL A 79 10.73 -1.64 -10.38
N LYS A 80 11.73 -0.85 -10.76
CA LYS A 80 12.19 -0.74 -12.16
C LYS A 80 12.62 -2.09 -12.71
N THR A 81 13.33 -2.91 -11.94
CA THR A 81 13.74 -4.25 -12.33
C THR A 81 12.52 -5.13 -12.67
N LEU A 82 11.44 -5.06 -11.89
CA LEU A 82 10.20 -5.80 -12.18
C LEU A 82 9.52 -5.34 -13.48
N ILE A 83 9.66 -4.07 -13.83
CA ILE A 83 9.09 -3.55 -15.08
C ILE A 83 9.92 -4.00 -16.29
N GLU A 84 11.25 -3.92 -16.20
CA GLU A 84 12.16 -4.06 -17.34
C GLU A 84 12.64 -5.49 -17.59
N THR A 85 12.59 -6.38 -16.60
CA THR A 85 13.09 -7.76 -16.76
C THR A 85 11.96 -8.76 -16.91
N GLU A 86 12.23 -9.85 -17.66
CA GLU A 86 11.30 -10.97 -17.76
C GLU A 86 11.29 -11.80 -16.47
N HIS A 87 10.11 -12.09 -15.96
CA HIS A 87 9.90 -12.90 -14.76
C HIS A 87 8.51 -13.53 -14.73
N SER A 88 8.32 -14.51 -13.84
CA SER A 88 7.04 -15.22 -13.66
C SER A 88 6.24 -14.76 -12.44
N TYR A 89 6.69 -13.73 -11.71
CA TYR A 89 5.99 -13.23 -10.54
C TYR A 89 4.63 -12.62 -10.92
N LYS A 90 3.63 -12.84 -10.06
CA LYS A 90 2.25 -12.37 -10.26
C LYS A 90 1.82 -11.36 -9.20
N SER A 91 2.61 -11.17 -8.16
CA SER A 91 2.34 -10.19 -7.11
C SER A 91 3.65 -9.54 -6.68
N VAL A 92 3.65 -8.21 -6.52
CA VAL A 92 4.70 -7.46 -5.83
C VAL A 92 4.18 -7.02 -4.47
N VAL A 93 4.96 -7.31 -3.43
CA VAL A 93 4.61 -7.01 -2.03
C VAL A 93 5.63 -6.03 -1.46
N LEU A 94 5.20 -4.84 -1.05
CA LEU A 94 6.04 -3.87 -0.33
C LEU A 94 5.83 -4.05 1.19
N ASP A 95 6.87 -4.47 1.89
CA ASP A 95 6.86 -4.76 3.33
C ASP A 95 7.93 -3.92 4.06
N THR A 96 7.56 -2.79 4.66
CA THR A 96 6.28 -2.12 4.84
C THR A 96 6.32 -0.67 4.34
N THR A 97 5.13 -0.05 4.17
CA THR A 97 5.03 1.34 3.68
C THR A 97 5.61 2.36 4.65
N ASP A 98 5.44 2.14 5.95
CA ASP A 98 5.96 3.05 7.00
C ASP A 98 7.48 2.93 7.13
N ALA A 99 8.06 1.73 6.95
CA ALA A 99 9.51 1.57 6.85
C ALA A 99 10.05 2.25 5.57
N ALA A 100 9.38 2.07 4.43
CA ALA A 100 9.73 2.76 3.18
C ALA A 100 9.64 4.29 3.30
N SER A 101 8.67 4.81 4.08
CA SER A 101 8.53 6.26 4.32
C SER A 101 9.77 6.86 4.97
N LYS A 102 10.45 6.15 5.85
CA LYS A 102 11.71 6.64 6.47
C LYS A 102 12.80 6.86 5.43
N PHE A 103 12.97 5.92 4.49
CA PHE A 103 13.92 6.09 3.38
C PHE A 103 13.49 7.23 2.44
N CYS A 104 12.18 7.45 2.26
CA CYS A 104 11.67 8.57 1.50
C CYS A 104 12.01 9.91 2.16
N GLU A 105 11.83 10.03 3.49
CA GLU A 105 12.19 11.22 4.27
C GLU A 105 13.67 11.54 4.14
N GLU A 106 14.55 10.53 4.30
CA GLU A 106 16.00 10.68 4.13
C GLU A 106 16.36 11.13 2.70
N TYR A 107 15.77 10.50 1.70
CA TYR A 107 15.97 10.87 0.29
C TYR A 107 15.57 12.31 0.01
N VAL A 108 14.41 12.74 0.50
CA VAL A 108 13.90 14.11 0.32
C VAL A 108 14.82 15.11 1.01
N CYS A 109 15.26 14.82 2.23
CA CYS A 109 16.19 15.66 2.96
C CYS A 109 17.53 15.80 2.22
N GLN A 110 18.12 14.68 1.78
CA GLN A 110 19.40 14.68 1.06
C GLN A 110 19.32 15.44 -0.27
N THR A 111 18.22 15.21 -1.03
CA THR A 111 18.03 15.83 -2.36
C THR A 111 17.86 17.35 -2.28
N ASN A 112 17.26 17.86 -1.21
CA ASN A 112 16.97 19.29 -1.05
C ASN A 112 17.94 20.00 -0.08
N GLY A 113 18.89 19.28 0.52
CA GLY A 113 19.82 19.84 1.50
C GLY A 113 19.16 20.21 2.83
N TRP A 114 18.10 19.52 3.21
CA TRP A 114 17.37 19.74 4.46
C TRP A 114 17.84 18.79 5.57
N ASN A 115 17.81 19.29 6.82
CA ASN A 115 18.18 18.50 7.99
C ASN A 115 17.02 17.71 8.60
N GLY A 116 15.84 17.80 8.01
CA GLY A 116 14.62 17.10 8.45
C GLY A 116 13.35 17.85 8.07
N PRO A 117 12.17 17.28 8.42
CA PRO A 117 10.86 17.88 8.11
C PRO A 117 10.63 19.25 8.73
N GLN A 118 11.37 19.58 9.81
CA GLN A 118 11.29 20.86 10.55
C GLN A 118 12.35 21.86 10.12
N ASP A 119 13.15 21.54 9.08
CA ASP A 119 14.16 22.48 8.60
C ASP A 119 13.52 23.79 8.16
N LYS A 120 14.10 24.92 8.59
CA LYS A 120 13.59 26.26 8.21
C LYS A 120 13.63 26.50 6.70
N GLN A 121 14.56 25.85 5.99
CA GLN A 121 14.66 25.91 4.52
C GLN A 121 13.54 25.11 3.83
N ALA A 122 12.98 24.09 4.50
CA ALA A 122 11.81 23.35 4.07
C ALA A 122 10.47 24.07 4.42
N GLY A 123 10.48 25.39 4.52
CA GLY A 123 9.40 26.22 5.02
C GLY A 123 8.02 25.91 4.44
N TYR A 124 6.99 26.17 5.25
CA TYR A 124 5.57 26.05 4.88
C TYR A 124 5.12 24.72 4.27
N GLY A 125 5.70 23.60 4.74
CA GLY A 125 5.28 22.26 4.33
C GLY A 125 5.87 21.77 3.00
N ALA A 126 6.91 22.43 2.49
CA ALA A 126 7.63 22.00 1.27
C ALA A 126 8.19 20.58 1.40
N PHE A 127 8.64 20.19 2.61
CA PHE A 127 9.04 18.81 2.89
C PHE A 127 7.95 17.79 2.53
N TYR A 128 6.72 18.00 3.01
CA TYR A 128 5.61 17.07 2.76
C TYR A 128 5.15 17.06 1.31
N VAL A 129 5.36 18.15 0.57
CA VAL A 129 5.12 18.18 -0.89
C VAL A 129 6.19 17.37 -1.62
N ALA A 130 7.45 17.51 -1.25
CA ALA A 130 8.55 16.76 -1.85
C ALA A 130 8.41 15.25 -1.58
N GLU A 131 8.06 14.89 -0.36
CA GLU A 131 7.80 13.50 0.03
C GLU A 131 6.60 12.91 -0.73
N GLU A 132 5.50 13.63 -0.83
CA GLU A 132 4.34 13.22 -1.63
C GLU A 132 4.72 13.00 -3.09
N ASN A 133 5.52 13.88 -3.69
CA ASN A 133 6.01 13.73 -5.06
C ASN A 133 6.89 12.49 -5.24
N ALA A 134 7.74 12.17 -4.27
CA ALA A 134 8.55 10.96 -4.29
C ALA A 134 7.67 9.71 -4.22
N TRP A 135 6.66 9.68 -3.34
CA TRP A 135 5.69 8.60 -3.25
C TRP A 135 4.85 8.45 -4.54
N ARG A 136 4.43 9.54 -5.17
CA ARG A 136 3.71 9.49 -6.45
C ARG A 136 4.53 8.81 -7.53
N LYS A 137 5.85 9.04 -7.58
CA LYS A 137 6.76 8.35 -8.52
C LYS A 137 6.84 6.85 -8.23
N LEU A 138 6.92 6.46 -6.96
CA LEU A 138 6.88 5.04 -6.56
C LEU A 138 5.57 4.39 -7.01
N LEU A 139 4.42 5.00 -6.70
CA LEU A 139 3.11 4.48 -7.06
C LEU A 139 2.91 4.41 -8.59
N GLN A 140 3.49 5.34 -9.36
CA GLN A 140 3.54 5.26 -10.83
C GLN A 140 4.32 4.03 -11.30
N GLY A 141 5.50 3.75 -10.72
CA GLY A 141 6.26 2.54 -11.02
C GLY A 141 5.49 1.25 -10.68
N LEU A 142 4.85 1.21 -9.52
CA LEU A 142 4.00 0.08 -9.13
C LEU A 142 2.77 -0.07 -10.04
N ASN A 143 2.24 1.04 -10.54
CA ASN A 143 1.15 1.01 -11.52
C ASN A 143 1.59 0.41 -12.87
N LEU A 144 2.83 0.63 -13.31
CA LEU A 144 3.39 -0.05 -14.48
C LEU A 144 3.53 -1.57 -14.25
N CYS A 145 3.91 -2.01 -13.04
CA CYS A 145 3.87 -3.44 -12.70
C CYS A 145 2.44 -3.99 -12.80
N PHE A 146 1.45 -3.23 -12.36
CA PHE A 146 0.03 -3.60 -12.43
C PHE A 146 -0.49 -3.64 -13.88
N GLU A 147 -0.31 -2.57 -14.65
CA GLU A 147 -0.91 -2.41 -15.98
C GLU A 147 -0.16 -3.20 -17.06
N GLU A 148 1.18 -3.14 -17.07
CA GLU A 148 1.99 -3.73 -18.16
C GLU A 148 2.42 -5.15 -17.86
N ARG A 149 2.66 -5.49 -16.57
CA ARG A 149 3.11 -6.84 -16.17
C ARG A 149 1.97 -7.69 -15.61
N GLY A 150 0.77 -7.14 -15.43
CA GLY A 150 -0.39 -7.85 -14.91
C GLY A 150 -0.20 -8.36 -13.47
N MET A 151 0.58 -7.64 -12.65
CA MET A 151 0.88 -8.04 -11.27
C MET A 151 -0.12 -7.45 -10.30
N ASN A 152 -0.50 -8.22 -9.26
CA ASN A 152 -1.11 -7.62 -8.08
C ASN A 152 -0.08 -6.74 -7.37
N VAL A 153 -0.52 -5.63 -6.79
CA VAL A 153 0.31 -4.79 -5.93
C VAL A 153 -0.23 -4.83 -4.52
N ILE A 154 0.59 -5.29 -3.58
CA ILE A 154 0.22 -5.44 -2.18
C ILE A 154 1.12 -4.55 -1.34
N LEU A 155 0.52 -3.57 -0.69
CA LEU A 155 1.19 -2.71 0.26
C LEU A 155 0.86 -3.19 1.67
N LEU A 156 1.87 -3.36 2.52
CA LEU A 156 1.71 -3.72 3.92
C LEU A 156 2.03 -2.50 4.78
N SER A 157 1.13 -2.15 5.69
CA SER A 157 1.24 -0.93 6.49
C SER A 157 1.03 -1.23 7.98
N HIS A 158 1.91 -0.74 8.83
CA HIS A 158 1.67 -0.75 10.26
C HIS A 158 0.69 0.35 10.66
N VAL A 159 -0.11 0.06 11.68
CA VAL A 159 -0.97 1.06 12.32
C VAL A 159 -0.47 1.37 13.72
N GLY A 160 -0.78 2.57 14.18
CA GLY A 160 -0.61 3.00 15.56
C GLY A 160 -1.91 3.58 16.08
N ASP A 161 -2.07 3.56 17.39
CA ASP A 161 -3.17 4.23 18.08
C ASP A 161 -2.99 5.75 17.97
N LYS A 162 -4.03 6.44 17.54
CA LYS A 162 -4.09 7.91 17.50
C LYS A 162 -5.39 8.41 18.08
N THR A 163 -5.28 9.43 18.91
CA THR A 163 -6.43 10.18 19.36
C THR A 163 -6.97 11.06 18.24
N ILE A 164 -8.26 10.93 17.95
CA ILE A 164 -9.00 11.74 16.99
C ILE A 164 -9.98 12.59 17.75
N VAL A 165 -9.97 13.90 17.44
CA VAL A 165 -10.96 14.84 17.94
C VAL A 165 -11.99 15.05 16.83
N ASP A 166 -13.18 14.51 17.02
CA ASP A 166 -14.31 14.64 16.10
C ASP A 166 -15.29 15.68 16.68
N PRO A 167 -15.71 16.67 15.87
CA PRO A 167 -16.62 17.71 16.34
C PRO A 167 -17.99 17.21 16.80
N THR A 168 -18.40 16.01 16.35
CA THR A 168 -19.74 15.45 16.58
C THR A 168 -19.75 14.48 17.78
N VAL A 169 -18.72 13.62 17.89
CA VAL A 169 -18.68 12.54 18.89
C VAL A 169 -17.62 12.77 19.97
N GLY A 170 -16.82 13.83 19.86
CA GLY A 170 -15.76 14.15 20.80
C GLY A 170 -14.45 13.42 20.50
N GLU A 171 -13.66 13.20 21.55
CA GLU A 171 -12.34 12.58 21.45
C GLU A 171 -12.46 11.05 21.53
N TYR A 172 -11.84 10.33 20.59
CA TYR A 172 -11.78 8.88 20.59
C TYR A 172 -10.46 8.35 20.03
N HIS A 173 -10.12 7.10 20.34
CA HIS A 173 -8.94 6.42 19.83
C HIS A 173 -9.25 5.65 18.56
N ALA A 174 -8.38 5.76 17.55
CA ALA A 174 -8.49 5.01 16.30
C ALA A 174 -7.13 4.57 15.79
N PHE A 175 -7.09 3.41 15.16
CA PHE A 175 -5.90 2.95 14.46
C PHE A 175 -5.72 3.71 13.16
N GLN A 176 -4.54 4.25 12.95
CA GLN A 176 -4.15 4.91 11.71
C GLN A 176 -2.78 4.39 11.24
N MET A 177 -2.57 4.36 9.94
CA MET A 177 -1.26 4.04 9.36
C MET A 177 -0.19 4.98 9.94
N ARG A 178 1.01 4.41 10.20
CA ARG A 178 2.12 5.13 10.87
C ARG A 178 2.76 6.21 10.00
N SER A 179 2.68 6.11 8.68
CA SER A 179 3.16 7.14 7.77
C SER A 179 2.41 8.47 7.98
N ASN A 180 2.93 9.56 7.42
CA ASN A 180 2.25 10.85 7.57
C ASN A 180 0.87 10.87 6.88
N LYS A 181 0.03 11.83 7.26
CA LYS A 181 -1.37 11.91 6.81
C LYS A 181 -1.51 12.02 5.29
N LYS A 182 -0.59 12.75 4.61
CA LYS A 182 -0.65 12.91 3.15
C LYS A 182 -0.36 11.61 2.42
N ILE A 183 0.68 10.87 2.87
CA ILE A 183 1.02 9.57 2.29
C ILE A 183 -0.07 8.55 2.57
N ASN A 184 -0.65 8.55 3.78
CA ASN A 184 -1.76 7.68 4.11
C ASN A 184 -2.98 7.91 3.21
N SER A 185 -3.32 9.18 2.93
CA SER A 185 -4.41 9.52 2.00
C SER A 185 -4.05 9.08 0.58
N LEU A 186 -2.84 9.40 0.12
CA LEU A 186 -2.37 9.02 -1.22
C LEU A 186 -2.45 7.51 -1.46
N ILE A 187 -2.02 6.69 -0.50
CA ILE A 187 -2.11 5.22 -0.60
C ILE A 187 -3.58 4.78 -0.63
N LYS A 188 -4.43 5.29 0.28
CA LYS A 188 -5.85 4.92 0.34
C LYS A 188 -6.62 5.26 -0.92
N ASP A 189 -6.30 6.39 -1.55
CA ASP A 189 -6.94 6.83 -2.79
C ASP A 189 -6.45 6.04 -4.01
N TRP A 190 -5.23 5.47 -3.94
CA TRP A 190 -4.61 4.77 -5.05
C TRP A 190 -4.97 3.28 -5.12
N VAL A 191 -5.20 2.62 -3.99
CA VAL A 191 -5.51 1.17 -3.94
C VAL A 191 -6.97 0.88 -4.27
N ASP A 192 -7.23 -0.30 -4.83
CA ASP A 192 -8.60 -0.78 -5.08
C ASP A 192 -9.25 -1.29 -3.78
N PHE A 193 -8.44 -1.84 -2.85
CA PHE A 193 -8.89 -2.34 -1.55
C PHE A 193 -7.96 -1.87 -0.43
N ASN A 194 -8.56 -1.29 0.61
CA ASN A 194 -7.85 -0.92 1.83
C ASN A 194 -8.38 -1.77 2.99
N LEU A 195 -7.64 -2.83 3.33
CA LEU A 195 -8.03 -3.83 4.32
C LEU A 195 -7.43 -3.52 5.69
N PHE A 196 -8.19 -3.72 6.73
CA PHE A 196 -7.72 -3.62 8.11
C PHE A 196 -7.72 -5.00 8.75
N ALA A 197 -6.54 -5.47 9.16
CA ALA A 197 -6.35 -6.71 9.89
C ALA A 197 -6.36 -6.42 11.39
N ASP A 198 -7.26 -7.06 12.13
CA ASP A 198 -7.35 -6.96 13.59
C ASP A 198 -7.57 -8.36 14.19
N TYR A 199 -7.33 -8.49 15.48
CA TYR A 199 -7.68 -9.69 16.24
C TYR A 199 -9.20 -9.76 16.46
N ASP A 200 -9.75 -10.96 16.42
CA ASP A 200 -11.11 -11.18 16.89
C ASP A 200 -11.15 -10.92 18.40
N LYS A 201 -11.97 -9.96 18.82
CA LYS A 201 -12.06 -9.49 20.20
C LYS A 201 -13.44 -9.81 20.74
N SER A 202 -13.50 -10.58 21.82
CA SER A 202 -14.74 -10.81 22.58
C SER A 202 -14.62 -10.25 23.99
N VAL A 203 -15.74 -9.80 24.54
CA VAL A 203 -15.83 -9.37 25.95
C VAL A 203 -16.63 -10.41 26.70
N ASN A 204 -15.96 -11.16 27.57
CA ASN A 204 -16.60 -12.08 28.49
C ASN A 204 -16.45 -11.55 29.94
N ASP A 205 -17.57 -11.46 30.68
CA ASP A 205 -17.61 -10.97 32.06
C ASP A 205 -16.94 -9.60 32.26
N GLY A 206 -17.13 -8.66 31.32
CA GLY A 206 -16.54 -7.33 31.36
C GLY A 206 -15.02 -7.26 31.12
N LYS A 207 -14.36 -8.39 30.83
CA LYS A 207 -12.94 -8.44 30.50
C LYS A 207 -12.74 -8.72 29.01
N PRO A 208 -11.95 -7.90 28.31
CA PRO A 208 -11.65 -8.14 26.89
C PRO A 208 -10.78 -9.40 26.75
N LYS A 209 -11.14 -10.27 25.81
CA LYS A 209 -10.31 -11.38 25.33
C LYS A 209 -10.07 -11.19 23.84
N SER A 210 -8.83 -11.33 23.41
CA SER A 210 -8.49 -11.37 22.00
C SER A 210 -8.19 -12.82 21.60
N HIS A 211 -8.82 -13.29 20.53
CA HIS A 211 -8.53 -14.58 19.92
C HIS A 211 -7.71 -14.32 18.65
N GLY A 212 -6.42 -14.66 18.67
CA GLY A 212 -5.59 -14.74 17.49
C GLY A 212 -5.67 -16.17 16.94
N ASN A 213 -6.31 -16.36 15.81
CA ASN A 213 -6.08 -17.58 15.04
C ASN A 213 -4.70 -17.44 14.37
N ARG A 214 -3.75 -18.27 14.78
CA ARG A 214 -2.46 -18.47 14.10
C ARG A 214 -2.60 -19.50 12.99
#